data_0f7f0751c264db1c714cb191cac383e7
#
_entry.id   0f7f0751c264db1c714cb191cac383e7
#
_cell.length_a   1.000
_cell.length_b   1.000
_cell.length_c   1.000
_cell.angle_alpha   90.00
_cell.angle_beta   90.00
_cell.angle_gamma   90.00
#
_symmetry.space_group_name_H-M   'P 1'
#
loop_
_entity.id
_entity.type
_entity.pdbx_description
1 polymer ?
#
loop_
_entity_poly.entity_id
_entity_poly.type
_entity_poly.pdbx_seq_one_letter_code
_entity_poly.pdbx_strand_id
1 'polypeptide(L)'
;MRKFWYGGHCSTEFGLMASGSGTFNSPERDVEKKSIPGRDGDLIYDNGRFKNTRVPYPVSICNNFAENAAGARGWLLSGLGTYLRLEDLYNPDTYRWASFVGPGDFEMHDLNAAGEAVLYFDCKPQRFLKLGEQAVEFTAPGVLRNPTLFPAKPIVTIYGSGAGTVTVGDQTVIVKSIEDQIVLDCDLQHAYRQVGEDAPENMNGNISAPDFPQLLAGENPVSWTGDIERVEIIPRWWTV
;
A
#
# COMPACT_ATOMS: atom_id res chain seq x y z
N MET A 1 -1.23 18.78 -17.23
CA MET A 1 -0.16 17.99 -17.85
C MET A 1 -0.34 16.54 -17.39
N ARG A 2 -0.36 15.59 -18.30
CA ARG A 2 -0.63 14.17 -18.01
C ARG A 2 0.66 13.51 -17.51
N LYS A 3 0.76 13.20 -16.23
CA LYS A 3 1.97 12.68 -15.59
C LYS A 3 1.68 11.65 -14.53
N PHE A 4 2.68 10.85 -14.20
CA PHE A 4 2.69 9.94 -13.07
C PHE A 4 4.02 10.07 -12.29
N TRP A 5 4.05 9.54 -11.08
CA TRP A 5 5.25 9.45 -10.26
C TRP A 5 5.53 7.99 -9.93
N TYR A 6 6.79 7.60 -9.98
CA TYR A 6 7.24 6.29 -9.63
C TYR A 6 8.57 6.34 -8.90
N GLY A 7 8.64 5.78 -7.70
CA GLY A 7 9.86 5.80 -6.88
C GLY A 7 10.34 7.21 -6.51
N GLY A 8 9.41 8.17 -6.36
CA GLY A 8 9.73 9.56 -6.00
C GLY A 8 10.01 10.48 -7.19
N HIS A 9 10.19 9.96 -8.41
CA HIS A 9 10.44 10.75 -9.61
C HIS A 9 9.19 10.96 -10.45
N CYS A 10 9.09 12.11 -11.10
CA CYS A 10 8.00 12.45 -12.00
C CYS A 10 8.34 12.03 -13.44
N SER A 11 7.38 11.45 -14.15
CA SER A 11 7.54 11.03 -15.54
C SER A 11 8.00 12.16 -16.47
N THR A 12 7.63 13.41 -16.15
CA THR A 12 8.01 14.60 -16.95
C THR A 12 9.50 14.98 -16.82
N GLU A 13 10.21 14.50 -15.79
CA GLU A 13 11.66 14.67 -15.67
C GLU A 13 12.41 13.96 -16.80
N PHE A 14 11.78 12.90 -17.34
CA PHE A 14 12.28 12.08 -18.45
C PHE A 14 11.51 12.35 -19.75
N GLY A 15 10.83 13.49 -19.86
CA GLY A 15 10.10 13.89 -21.06
C GLY A 15 8.86 13.05 -21.36
N LEU A 16 8.40 12.18 -20.43
CA LEU A 16 7.25 11.30 -20.63
C LEU A 16 5.94 12.01 -20.27
N MET A 17 4.99 11.97 -21.19
CA MET A 17 3.60 12.37 -20.98
C MET A 17 2.71 11.12 -21.00
N ALA A 18 2.01 10.84 -19.90
CA ALA A 18 1.21 9.63 -19.75
C ALA A 18 -0.26 9.84 -20.16
N SER A 19 -0.83 8.87 -20.85
CA SER A 19 -2.28 8.69 -20.99
C SER A 19 -2.80 7.88 -19.79
N GLY A 20 -3.94 8.28 -19.20
CA GLY A 20 -4.60 7.57 -18.09
C GLY A 20 -5.42 6.35 -18.50
N SER A 21 -5.34 5.97 -19.75
CA SER A 21 -6.00 4.79 -20.29
C SER A 21 -5.50 3.52 -19.61
N GLY A 22 -6.39 2.73 -18.99
CA GLY A 22 -6.04 1.47 -18.33
C GLY A 22 -5.69 1.56 -16.85
N THR A 23 -5.69 2.76 -16.24
CA THR A 23 -5.43 2.90 -14.79
C THR A 23 -6.65 2.55 -13.92
N PHE A 24 -7.86 2.49 -14.49
CA PHE A 24 -9.11 2.10 -13.83
C PHE A 24 -9.38 0.60 -14.00
N ASN A 25 -8.46 -0.20 -13.56
CA ASN A 25 -8.55 -1.66 -13.57
C ASN A 25 -8.78 -2.20 -12.16
N SER A 26 -9.26 -3.43 -12.06
CA SER A 26 -9.41 -4.16 -10.79
C SER A 26 -8.56 -5.42 -10.80
N PRO A 27 -8.10 -5.89 -9.63
CA PRO A 27 -7.40 -7.15 -9.50
C PRO A 27 -8.37 -8.33 -9.63
N GLU A 28 -7.82 -9.47 -10.00
CA GLU A 28 -8.54 -10.74 -9.94
C GLU A 28 -8.45 -11.36 -8.54
N ARG A 29 -9.54 -12.00 -8.12
CA ARG A 29 -9.53 -12.85 -6.93
C ARG A 29 -8.71 -14.11 -7.22
N ASP A 30 -7.86 -14.51 -6.29
CA ASP A 30 -7.09 -15.76 -6.41
C ASP A 30 -7.95 -16.93 -5.95
N VAL A 31 -8.62 -17.58 -6.93
CA VAL A 31 -9.53 -18.70 -6.70
C VAL A 31 -9.15 -19.90 -7.55
N GLU A 32 -9.32 -21.10 -6.98
CA GLU A 32 -9.26 -22.37 -7.70
C GLU A 32 -10.68 -22.87 -7.97
N LYS A 33 -10.93 -23.31 -9.19
CA LYS A 33 -12.21 -23.91 -9.61
C LYS A 33 -12.02 -25.38 -9.87
N LYS A 34 -12.85 -26.23 -9.24
CA LYS A 34 -12.82 -27.68 -9.41
C LYS A 34 -14.17 -28.19 -9.85
N SER A 35 -14.20 -28.79 -11.04
CA SER A 35 -15.39 -29.48 -11.58
C SER A 35 -15.59 -30.80 -10.83
N ILE A 36 -16.84 -31.09 -10.47
CA ILE A 36 -17.25 -32.36 -9.83
C ILE A 36 -18.18 -33.09 -10.77
N PRO A 37 -17.85 -34.31 -11.23
CA PRO A 37 -18.73 -35.10 -12.10
C PRO A 37 -20.13 -35.25 -11.53
N GLY A 38 -21.16 -35.01 -12.35
CA GLY A 38 -22.58 -35.14 -11.94
C GLY A 38 -23.13 -33.96 -11.14
N ARG A 39 -22.37 -32.86 -10.98
CA ARG A 39 -22.84 -31.65 -10.34
C ARG A 39 -22.71 -30.46 -11.29
N ASP A 40 -23.79 -29.66 -11.40
CA ASP A 40 -23.74 -28.40 -12.13
C ASP A 40 -22.95 -27.33 -11.37
N GLY A 41 -22.10 -26.61 -12.08
CA GLY A 41 -21.20 -25.59 -11.55
C GLY A 41 -19.94 -26.14 -10.86
N ASP A 42 -18.94 -25.28 -10.73
CA ASP A 42 -17.67 -25.62 -10.11
C ASP A 42 -17.67 -25.37 -8.61
N LEU A 43 -16.91 -26.18 -7.89
CA LEU A 43 -16.51 -25.84 -6.52
C LEU A 43 -15.46 -24.74 -6.58
N ILE A 44 -15.70 -23.61 -5.89
CA ILE A 44 -14.77 -22.50 -5.80
C ILE A 44 -14.03 -22.58 -4.46
N TYR A 45 -12.71 -22.66 -4.54
CA TYR A 45 -11.82 -22.52 -3.40
C TYR A 45 -11.12 -21.17 -3.45
N ASP A 46 -11.38 -20.30 -2.48
CA ASP A 46 -10.81 -18.94 -2.40
C ASP A 46 -9.54 -18.97 -1.55
N ASN A 47 -8.41 -18.56 -2.13
CA ASN A 47 -7.13 -18.45 -1.44
C ASN A 47 -7.02 -17.21 -0.52
N GLY A 48 -8.12 -16.47 -0.33
CA GLY A 48 -8.19 -15.33 0.61
C GLY A 48 -7.43 -14.08 0.17
N ARG A 49 -6.98 -14.02 -1.10
CA ARG A 49 -6.17 -12.90 -1.60
C ARG A 49 -6.58 -12.49 -3.02
N PHE A 50 -6.12 -11.31 -3.42
CA PHE A 50 -6.15 -10.85 -4.82
C PHE A 50 -4.78 -11.09 -5.47
N LYS A 51 -4.77 -11.31 -6.79
CA LYS A 51 -3.55 -11.38 -7.59
C LYS A 51 -3.03 -9.97 -7.90
N ASN A 52 -1.74 -9.86 -8.19
CA ASN A 52 -1.18 -8.63 -8.75
C ASN A 52 -1.89 -8.26 -10.05
N THR A 53 -1.88 -6.98 -10.35
CA THR A 53 -2.52 -6.43 -11.54
C THR A 53 -1.49 -5.74 -12.42
N ARG A 54 -1.45 -6.11 -13.70
CA ARG A 54 -0.64 -5.43 -14.71
C ARG A 54 -1.34 -4.16 -15.18
N VAL A 55 -0.76 -3.00 -14.89
CA VAL A 55 -1.33 -1.68 -15.21
C VAL A 55 -0.56 -1.06 -16.38
N PRO A 56 -1.21 -0.81 -17.53
CA PRO A 56 -0.60 -0.14 -18.66
C PRO A 56 -0.61 1.38 -18.48
N TYR A 57 0.51 2.01 -18.79
CA TYR A 57 0.64 3.45 -18.94
C TYR A 57 1.12 3.76 -20.37
N PRO A 58 0.23 4.04 -21.32
CA PRO A 58 0.63 4.59 -22.60
C PRO A 58 1.29 5.95 -22.40
N VAL A 59 2.50 6.13 -22.92
CA VAL A 59 3.29 7.35 -22.79
C VAL A 59 3.75 7.83 -24.14
N SER A 60 3.95 9.14 -24.27
CA SER A 60 4.56 9.77 -25.44
C SER A 60 5.72 10.66 -25.03
N ILE A 61 6.72 10.77 -25.92
CA ILE A 61 7.85 11.69 -25.86
C ILE A 61 7.70 12.63 -27.05
N CYS A 62 7.80 13.96 -26.84
CA CYS A 62 7.56 14.96 -27.86
C CYS A 62 8.82 15.75 -28.28
N ASN A 63 9.97 15.46 -27.71
CA ASN A 63 11.26 16.07 -28.06
C ASN A 63 12.42 15.23 -27.51
N ASN A 64 13.61 15.41 -28.06
CA ASN A 64 14.85 14.73 -27.61
C ASN A 64 14.62 13.24 -27.33
N PHE A 65 13.97 12.55 -28.27
CA PHE A 65 13.45 11.19 -28.04
C PHE A 65 14.54 10.23 -27.52
N ALA A 66 15.72 10.20 -28.16
CA ALA A 66 16.78 9.25 -27.81
C ALA A 66 17.28 9.43 -26.38
N GLU A 67 17.49 10.68 -25.95
CA GLU A 67 17.97 11.02 -24.62
C GLU A 67 16.88 10.72 -23.57
N ASN A 68 15.65 11.17 -23.80
CA ASN A 68 14.53 10.96 -22.89
C ASN A 68 14.18 9.47 -22.74
N ALA A 69 14.16 8.70 -23.84
CA ALA A 69 13.93 7.26 -23.80
C ALA A 69 15.04 6.51 -23.05
N ALA A 70 16.31 6.91 -23.21
CA ALA A 70 17.42 6.32 -22.47
C ALA A 70 17.32 6.64 -20.97
N GLY A 71 17.06 7.89 -20.62
CA GLY A 71 16.86 8.33 -19.24
C GLY A 71 15.67 7.61 -18.58
N ALA A 72 14.54 7.53 -19.26
CA ALA A 72 13.35 6.84 -18.78
C ALA A 72 13.60 5.35 -18.49
N ARG A 73 14.29 4.63 -19.40
CA ARG A 73 14.69 3.24 -19.18
C ARG A 73 15.59 3.09 -17.96
N GLY A 74 16.60 3.97 -17.83
CA GLY A 74 17.50 3.98 -16.68
C GLY A 74 16.72 4.16 -15.36
N TRP A 75 15.84 5.16 -15.29
CA TRP A 75 14.98 5.40 -14.15
C TRP A 75 14.08 4.21 -13.82
N LEU A 76 13.28 3.74 -14.78
CA LEU A 76 12.28 2.70 -14.56
C LEU A 76 12.92 1.37 -14.11
N LEU A 77 14.08 1.02 -14.65
CA LEU A 77 14.77 -0.22 -14.33
C LEU A 77 15.68 -0.13 -13.09
N SER A 78 15.97 1.08 -12.58
CA SER A 78 16.81 1.26 -11.39
C SER A 78 16.21 0.68 -10.11
N GLY A 79 14.90 0.47 -10.06
CA GLY A 79 14.16 -0.05 -8.90
C GLY A 79 14.45 -1.52 -8.56
N LEU A 80 15.29 -2.23 -9.32
CA LEU A 80 15.78 -3.59 -9.06
C LEU A 80 14.69 -4.59 -8.66
N GLY A 81 13.49 -4.49 -9.26
CA GLY A 81 12.37 -5.40 -8.99
C GLY A 81 11.69 -5.23 -7.64
N THR A 82 12.00 -4.18 -6.89
CA THR A 82 11.28 -3.83 -5.65
C THR A 82 9.97 -3.13 -5.94
N TYR A 83 9.04 -3.16 -4.97
CA TYR A 83 7.82 -2.37 -5.05
C TYR A 83 8.12 -0.93 -4.64
N LEU A 84 7.90 0.00 -5.58
CA LEU A 84 7.98 1.42 -5.37
C LEU A 84 6.60 2.06 -5.46
N ARG A 85 6.44 3.23 -4.87
CA ARG A 85 5.19 3.99 -4.88
C ARG A 85 4.92 4.51 -6.29
N LEU A 86 3.73 4.22 -6.80
CA LEU A 86 3.20 4.66 -8.09
C LEU A 86 1.96 5.52 -7.86
N GLU A 87 1.99 6.74 -8.36
CA GLU A 87 0.89 7.71 -8.29
C GLU A 87 0.60 8.29 -9.67
N ASP A 88 -0.63 8.71 -9.91
CA ASP A 88 -1.01 9.39 -11.14
C ASP A 88 -2.05 10.49 -10.89
N LEU A 89 -2.25 11.36 -11.87
CA LEU A 89 -3.24 12.44 -11.81
C LEU A 89 -4.67 11.97 -12.10
N TYR A 90 -4.86 10.75 -12.55
CA TYR A 90 -6.18 10.19 -12.83
C TYR A 90 -6.85 9.63 -11.59
N ASN A 91 -6.03 9.23 -10.60
CA ASN A 91 -6.44 8.73 -9.30
C ASN A 91 -5.70 9.51 -8.19
N PRO A 92 -5.96 10.84 -8.04
CA PRO A 92 -5.12 11.73 -7.24
C PRO A 92 -5.13 11.41 -5.75
N ASP A 93 -6.20 10.78 -5.25
CA ASP A 93 -6.39 10.48 -3.83
C ASP A 93 -5.84 9.12 -3.42
N THR A 94 -5.25 8.38 -4.38
CA THR A 94 -4.73 7.04 -4.14
C THR A 94 -3.31 6.87 -4.67
N TYR A 95 -2.65 5.81 -4.22
CA TYR A 95 -1.38 5.32 -4.75
C TYR A 95 -1.37 3.79 -4.75
N ARG A 96 -0.42 3.22 -5.49
CA ARG A 96 -0.17 1.79 -5.53
C ARG A 96 1.29 1.49 -5.23
N TRP A 97 1.55 0.30 -4.73
CA TRP A 97 2.87 -0.29 -4.74
C TRP A 97 3.06 -1.07 -6.03
N ALA A 98 4.03 -0.68 -6.84
CA ALA A 98 4.26 -1.20 -8.18
C ALA A 98 5.73 -1.56 -8.40
N SER A 99 5.98 -2.56 -9.21
CA SER A 99 7.31 -2.92 -9.71
C SER A 99 7.33 -2.77 -11.23
N PHE A 100 8.41 -2.20 -11.76
CA PHE A 100 8.64 -2.17 -13.19
C PHE A 100 9.80 -3.13 -13.54
N VAL A 101 9.47 -4.20 -14.24
CA VAL A 101 10.46 -5.23 -14.63
C VAL A 101 10.75 -5.23 -16.14
N GLY A 102 10.15 -4.27 -16.86
CA GLY A 102 10.29 -4.16 -18.31
C GLY A 102 9.36 -5.10 -19.10
N PRO A 103 9.52 -5.17 -20.42
CA PRO A 103 10.39 -4.30 -21.20
C PRO A 103 9.91 -2.85 -21.22
N GLY A 104 10.82 -1.92 -21.51
CA GLY A 104 10.53 -0.51 -21.77
C GLY A 104 10.84 -0.21 -23.25
N ASP A 105 9.98 -0.70 -24.15
CA ASP A 105 10.16 -0.56 -25.59
C ASP A 105 9.56 0.76 -26.05
N PHE A 106 10.41 1.67 -26.51
CA PHE A 106 10.03 2.96 -27.04
C PHE A 106 10.13 2.94 -28.57
N GLU A 107 9.04 3.29 -29.25
CA GLU A 107 8.96 3.39 -30.70
C GLU A 107 9.11 4.84 -31.13
N MET A 108 10.09 5.12 -31.97
CA MET A 108 10.34 6.44 -32.54
C MET A 108 9.54 6.62 -33.83
N HIS A 109 8.71 7.66 -33.89
CA HIS A 109 7.91 7.98 -35.08
C HIS A 109 8.59 8.99 -36.01
N ASP A 110 9.21 10.02 -35.42
CA ASP A 110 9.96 11.05 -36.15
C ASP A 110 11.39 11.06 -35.67
N LEU A 111 12.33 11.29 -36.57
CA LEU A 111 13.76 11.24 -36.28
C LEU A 111 14.16 12.14 -35.10
N ASN A 112 14.36 11.52 -33.94
CA ASN A 112 14.67 12.13 -32.64
C ASN A 112 13.69 13.22 -32.13
N ALA A 113 12.51 13.33 -32.75
CA ALA A 113 11.51 14.34 -32.37
C ALA A 113 10.42 13.77 -31.46
N ALA A 114 9.83 12.65 -31.86
CA ALA A 114 8.70 12.07 -31.13
C ALA A 114 8.71 10.55 -31.12
N GLY A 115 8.03 9.98 -30.14
CA GLY A 115 7.79 8.56 -30.06
C GLY A 115 6.85 8.20 -28.91
N GLU A 116 6.55 6.93 -28.79
CA GLU A 116 5.61 6.42 -27.81
C GLU A 116 6.05 5.08 -27.22
N ALA A 117 5.43 4.71 -26.11
CA ALA A 117 5.59 3.41 -25.48
C ALA A 117 4.36 3.07 -24.65
N VAL A 118 4.19 1.78 -24.33
CA VAL A 118 3.28 1.36 -23.27
C VAL A 118 4.10 0.75 -22.16
N LEU A 119 4.14 1.44 -21.02
CA LEU A 119 4.83 0.97 -19.82
C LEU A 119 3.88 0.10 -19.01
N TYR A 120 4.33 -1.08 -18.62
CA TYR A 120 3.54 -2.01 -17.83
C TYR A 120 4.12 -2.13 -16.43
N PHE A 121 3.35 -1.71 -15.44
CA PHE A 121 3.69 -1.88 -14.03
C PHE A 121 2.98 -3.11 -13.46
N ASP A 122 3.72 -3.96 -12.77
CA ASP A 122 3.16 -5.01 -11.92
C ASP A 122 2.82 -4.41 -10.56
N CYS A 123 1.53 -4.20 -10.32
CA CYS A 123 1.03 -3.52 -9.14
C CYS A 123 0.48 -4.52 -8.12
N LYS A 124 0.74 -4.29 -6.83
CA LYS A 124 -0.04 -4.92 -5.78
C LYS A 124 -1.53 -4.62 -5.99
N PRO A 125 -2.43 -5.51 -5.57
CA PRO A 125 -3.87 -5.36 -5.82
C PRO A 125 -4.47 -4.15 -5.13
N GLN A 126 -3.90 -3.72 -4.00
CA GLN A 126 -4.42 -2.63 -3.20
C GLN A 126 -4.13 -1.26 -3.85
N ARG A 127 -5.15 -0.41 -3.85
CA ARG A 127 -5.04 1.04 -4.01
C ARG A 127 -5.15 1.67 -2.64
N PHE A 128 -4.06 2.17 -2.11
CA PHE A 128 -4.05 2.84 -0.81
C PHE A 128 -4.57 4.26 -0.94
N LEU A 129 -5.46 4.65 -0.03
CA LEU A 129 -5.94 6.03 0.06
C LEU A 129 -4.89 6.88 0.78
N LYS A 130 -4.55 8.04 0.22
CA LYS A 130 -3.62 9.00 0.86
C LYS A 130 -4.15 9.49 2.21
N LEU A 131 -5.47 9.56 2.37
CA LEU A 131 -6.10 9.86 3.66
C LEU A 131 -5.73 8.83 4.75
N GLY A 132 -5.50 7.56 4.34
CA GLY A 132 -5.10 6.48 5.26
C GLY A 132 -3.64 6.55 5.73
N GLU A 133 -2.84 7.49 5.22
CA GLU A 133 -1.47 7.76 5.70
C GLU A 133 -1.44 8.78 6.84
N GLN A 134 -2.55 9.48 7.07
CA GLN A 134 -2.65 10.45 8.15
C GLN A 134 -2.88 9.74 9.48
N ALA A 135 -2.04 10.06 10.44
CA ALA A 135 -2.18 9.56 11.80
C ALA A 135 -3.43 10.16 12.47
N VAL A 136 -4.18 9.33 13.16
CA VAL A 136 -5.32 9.72 13.99
C VAL A 136 -4.96 9.46 15.44
N GLU A 137 -4.89 10.52 16.24
CA GLU A 137 -4.55 10.45 17.64
C GLU A 137 -5.81 10.33 18.51
N PHE A 138 -5.77 9.44 19.48
CA PHE A 138 -6.78 9.23 20.52
C PHE A 138 -6.16 9.51 21.88
N THR A 139 -6.63 10.53 22.55
CA THR A 139 -6.31 10.86 23.95
C THR A 139 -7.41 10.40 24.92
N ALA A 140 -8.51 9.89 24.39
CA ALA A 140 -9.62 9.24 25.09
C ALA A 140 -10.23 8.17 24.17
N PRO A 141 -10.91 7.15 24.73
CA PRO A 141 -11.63 6.17 23.92
C PRO A 141 -12.52 6.80 22.87
N GLY A 142 -12.52 6.24 21.67
CA GLY A 142 -13.23 6.80 20.51
C GLY A 142 -13.56 5.76 19.46
N VAL A 143 -13.94 6.22 18.28
CA VAL A 143 -14.29 5.35 17.13
C VAL A 143 -13.54 5.82 15.89
N LEU A 144 -12.86 4.90 15.23
CA LEU A 144 -12.23 5.12 13.93
C LEU A 144 -13.08 4.48 12.82
N ARG A 145 -13.50 5.28 11.85
CA ARG A 145 -14.35 4.79 10.76
C ARG A 145 -13.52 4.48 9.52
N ASN A 146 -13.53 3.22 9.09
CA ASN A 146 -13.00 2.82 7.80
C ASN A 146 -13.96 3.20 6.67
N PRO A 147 -13.57 4.08 5.73
CA PRO A 147 -14.42 4.50 4.64
C PRO A 147 -14.50 3.48 3.50
N THR A 148 -13.73 2.39 3.56
CA THR A 148 -13.65 1.37 2.51
C THR A 148 -14.38 0.09 2.89
N LEU A 149 -14.57 -0.80 1.91
CA LEU A 149 -15.20 -2.11 2.13
C LEU A 149 -14.20 -3.21 2.51
N PHE A 150 -12.90 -2.87 2.56
CA PHE A 150 -11.83 -3.84 2.80
C PHE A 150 -11.22 -3.62 4.18
N PRO A 151 -10.93 -4.71 4.91
CA PRO A 151 -10.22 -4.60 6.18
C PRO A 151 -8.82 -4.04 5.95
N ALA A 152 -8.44 -3.03 6.72
CA ALA A 152 -7.11 -2.44 6.67
C ALA A 152 -6.24 -2.92 7.83
N LYS A 153 -4.94 -2.99 7.60
CA LYS A 153 -3.94 -3.39 8.60
C LYS A 153 -3.15 -2.14 9.02
N PRO A 154 -3.53 -1.49 10.13
CA PRO A 154 -2.96 -0.22 10.54
C PRO A 154 -1.53 -0.34 11.07
N ILE A 155 -0.88 0.82 11.24
CA ILE A 155 0.18 0.98 12.25
C ILE A 155 -0.50 1.57 13.48
N VAL A 156 -0.29 0.94 14.64
CA VAL A 156 -0.82 1.41 15.92
C VAL A 156 0.35 1.74 16.82
N THR A 157 0.50 3.01 17.19
CA THR A 157 1.50 3.45 18.17
C THR A 157 0.82 3.65 19.52
N ILE A 158 1.28 2.95 20.53
CA ILE A 158 0.77 2.97 21.89
C ILE A 158 1.79 3.71 22.75
N TYR A 159 1.36 4.77 23.42
CA TYR A 159 2.18 5.57 24.31
C TYR A 159 1.77 5.37 25.78
N GLY A 160 2.73 5.27 26.67
CA GLY A 160 2.51 5.11 28.11
C GLY A 160 3.74 4.65 28.86
N SER A 161 3.57 4.37 30.15
CA SER A 161 4.66 3.89 31.03
C SER A 161 4.12 2.81 31.97
N GLY A 162 4.27 1.54 31.60
CA GLY A 162 3.79 0.42 32.41
C GLY A 162 3.06 -0.65 31.59
N ALA A 163 2.02 -1.21 32.17
CA ALA A 163 1.23 -2.28 31.56
C ALA A 163 -0.20 -1.82 31.24
N GLY A 164 -0.80 -2.42 30.22
CA GLY A 164 -2.18 -2.11 29.86
C GLY A 164 -2.73 -2.98 28.75
N THR A 165 -3.92 -2.64 28.32
CA THR A 165 -4.60 -3.32 27.20
C THR A 165 -5.06 -2.28 26.20
N VAL A 166 -4.87 -2.52 24.92
CA VAL A 166 -5.43 -1.70 23.81
C VAL A 166 -6.38 -2.57 23.01
N THR A 167 -7.59 -2.09 22.79
CA THR A 167 -8.58 -2.71 21.92
C THR A 167 -8.81 -1.81 20.71
N VAL A 168 -8.66 -2.37 19.53
CA VAL A 168 -8.94 -1.71 18.24
C VAL A 168 -9.88 -2.61 17.44
N GLY A 169 -11.08 -2.12 17.15
CA GLY A 169 -12.14 -2.96 16.59
C GLY A 169 -12.47 -4.11 17.53
N ASP A 170 -12.34 -5.33 17.02
CA ASP A 170 -12.62 -6.57 17.76
C ASP A 170 -11.36 -7.22 18.35
N GLN A 171 -10.17 -6.66 18.09
CA GLN A 171 -8.90 -7.23 18.54
C GLN A 171 -8.35 -6.49 19.76
N THR A 172 -7.87 -7.28 20.71
CA THR A 172 -7.26 -6.78 21.94
C THR A 172 -5.80 -7.20 22.03
N VAL A 173 -4.93 -6.22 22.28
CA VAL A 173 -3.51 -6.39 22.50
C VAL A 173 -3.22 -6.11 23.98
N ILE A 174 -2.62 -7.08 24.65
CA ILE A 174 -2.13 -6.91 26.03
C ILE A 174 -0.69 -6.41 25.93
N VAL A 175 -0.43 -5.27 26.53
CA VAL A 175 0.89 -4.68 26.68
C VAL A 175 1.40 -5.02 28.08
N LYS A 176 2.51 -5.77 28.13
CA LYS A 176 3.11 -6.21 29.42
C LYS A 176 3.96 -5.15 30.06
N SER A 177 4.68 -4.38 29.23
CA SER A 177 5.55 -3.29 29.68
C SER A 177 5.84 -2.33 28.54
N ILE A 178 5.66 -1.05 28.80
CA ILE A 178 6.02 0.10 27.96
C ILE A 178 6.88 1.03 28.81
N GLU A 179 7.94 1.62 28.23
CA GLU A 179 8.72 2.69 28.86
C GLU A 179 8.35 4.06 28.29
N ASP A 180 7.99 4.12 27.00
CA ASP A 180 7.61 5.33 26.27
C ASP A 180 6.59 5.00 25.20
N GLN A 181 6.97 4.16 24.23
CA GLN A 181 6.08 3.76 23.14
C GLN A 181 6.33 2.34 22.64
N ILE A 182 5.28 1.73 22.09
CA ILE A 182 5.37 0.52 21.26
C ILE A 182 4.61 0.77 19.96
N VAL A 183 5.24 0.45 18.84
CA VAL A 183 4.64 0.51 17.52
C VAL A 183 4.27 -0.90 17.08
N LEU A 184 3.01 -1.11 16.71
CA LEU A 184 2.51 -2.35 16.14
C LEU A 184 2.33 -2.16 14.63
N ASP A 185 3.15 -2.79 13.81
CA ASP A 185 2.87 -2.92 12.37
C ASP A 185 1.99 -4.14 12.16
N CYS A 186 0.69 -3.92 11.95
CA CYS A 186 -0.28 -4.99 11.83
C CYS A 186 -0.19 -5.75 10.49
N ASP A 187 0.47 -5.21 9.47
CA ASP A 187 0.70 -5.93 8.21
C ASP A 187 1.89 -6.87 8.33
N LEU A 188 2.96 -6.43 8.97
CA LEU A 188 4.15 -7.24 9.26
C LEU A 188 3.98 -8.17 10.47
N GLN A 189 2.92 -7.96 11.27
CA GLN A 189 2.69 -8.65 12.55
C GLN A 189 3.91 -8.54 13.49
N HIS A 190 4.41 -7.33 13.61
CA HIS A 190 5.64 -7.02 14.34
C HIS A 190 5.43 -5.83 15.29
N ALA A 191 5.94 -6.00 16.53
CA ALA A 191 5.98 -4.93 17.50
C ALA A 191 7.42 -4.46 17.68
N TYR A 192 7.63 -3.13 17.67
CA TYR A 192 8.93 -2.53 17.82
C TYR A 192 8.85 -1.17 18.52
N ARG A 193 9.99 -0.68 18.99
CA ARG A 193 10.18 0.69 19.49
C ARG A 193 11.23 1.39 18.63
N GLN A 194 10.91 2.59 18.15
CA GLN A 194 11.87 3.42 17.44
C GLN A 194 12.68 4.24 18.47
N VAL A 195 13.98 4.05 18.50
CA VAL A 195 14.90 4.76 19.39
C VAL A 195 15.84 5.63 18.55
N GLY A 196 15.50 6.92 18.40
CA GLY A 196 16.29 7.82 17.56
C GLY A 196 16.36 7.40 16.10
N GLU A 197 17.55 7.49 15.50
CA GLU A 197 17.84 7.08 14.11
C GLU A 197 18.36 5.63 14.00
N ASP A 198 18.53 4.96 15.14
CA ASP A 198 19.03 3.58 15.18
C ASP A 198 18.01 2.56 14.68
N ALA A 199 18.47 1.32 14.48
CA ALA A 199 17.59 0.22 14.12
C ALA A 199 16.50 0.01 15.19
N PRO A 200 15.24 -0.24 14.79
CA PRO A 200 14.14 -0.40 15.72
C PRO A 200 14.38 -1.59 16.68
N GLU A 201 14.12 -1.37 17.96
CA GLU A 201 14.19 -2.40 18.99
C GLU A 201 12.97 -3.32 18.89
N ASN A 202 13.20 -4.64 18.89
CA ASN A 202 12.12 -5.62 18.85
C ASN A 202 11.36 -5.69 20.18
N MET A 203 10.05 -5.42 20.16
CA MET A 203 9.16 -5.41 21.32
C MET A 203 8.11 -6.54 21.31
N ASN A 204 8.24 -7.55 20.45
CA ASN A 204 7.28 -8.67 20.38
C ASN A 204 7.13 -9.39 21.72
N GLY A 205 8.18 -9.48 22.53
CA GLY A 205 8.14 -10.05 23.89
C GLY A 205 7.29 -9.27 24.88
N ASN A 206 7.10 -7.96 24.64
CA ASN A 206 6.40 -7.03 25.52
C ASN A 206 4.89 -6.96 25.24
N ILE A 207 4.42 -7.62 24.22
CA ILE A 207 3.00 -7.73 23.89
C ILE A 207 2.50 -9.17 23.94
N SER A 208 1.19 -9.33 24.04
CA SER A 208 0.49 -10.58 23.83
C SER A 208 -0.82 -10.27 23.08
N ALA A 209 -0.95 -10.80 21.89
CA ALA A 209 -2.13 -10.66 21.06
C ALA A 209 -2.38 -11.98 20.33
N PRO A 210 -3.61 -12.52 20.34
CA PRO A 210 -3.96 -13.67 19.49
C PRO A 210 -3.79 -13.33 18.01
N ASP A 211 -4.26 -12.13 17.63
CA ASP A 211 -4.14 -11.56 16.30
C ASP A 211 -3.82 -10.06 16.39
N PHE A 212 -3.10 -9.55 15.42
CA PHE A 212 -2.85 -8.10 15.31
C PHE A 212 -4.11 -7.37 14.84
N PRO A 213 -4.35 -6.14 15.33
CA PRO A 213 -5.51 -5.34 14.98
C PRO A 213 -5.74 -5.18 13.47
N GLN A 214 -7.00 -5.27 13.06
CA GLN A 214 -7.48 -4.92 11.74
C GLN A 214 -8.64 -3.95 11.87
N LEU A 215 -8.71 -3.00 10.95
CA LEU A 215 -9.80 -2.03 10.87
C LEU A 215 -10.82 -2.53 9.86
N LEU A 216 -11.90 -3.12 10.32
CA LEU A 216 -12.98 -3.64 9.48
C LEU A 216 -13.74 -2.50 8.80
N ALA A 217 -14.53 -2.80 7.77
CA ALA A 217 -15.38 -1.82 7.11
C ALA A 217 -16.36 -1.16 8.11
N GLY A 218 -16.48 0.15 8.09
CA GLY A 218 -17.36 0.89 9.00
C GLY A 218 -16.67 1.28 10.31
N GLU A 219 -17.36 1.15 11.44
CA GLU A 219 -16.92 1.65 12.74
C GLU A 219 -16.01 0.67 13.48
N ASN A 220 -14.89 1.17 13.97
CA ASN A 220 -13.93 0.42 14.76
C ASN A 220 -13.69 1.16 16.08
N PRO A 221 -14.23 0.67 17.21
CA PRO A 221 -13.99 1.27 18.51
C PRO A 221 -12.51 1.17 18.89
N VAL A 222 -11.98 2.21 19.52
CA VAL A 222 -10.62 2.28 20.05
C VAL A 222 -10.72 2.59 21.53
N SER A 223 -10.16 1.75 22.37
CA SER A 223 -10.15 1.92 23.82
C SER A 223 -8.91 1.28 24.43
N TRP A 224 -8.59 1.69 25.66
CA TRP A 224 -7.46 1.14 26.38
C TRP A 224 -7.68 1.22 27.89
N THR A 225 -6.86 0.48 28.63
CA THR A 225 -6.84 0.43 30.10
C THR A 225 -5.41 0.37 30.59
N GLY A 226 -5.20 0.55 31.91
CA GLY A 226 -3.87 0.52 32.53
C GLY A 226 -3.11 1.83 32.36
N ASP A 227 -1.80 1.74 32.23
CA ASP A 227 -0.87 2.88 32.20
C ASP A 227 -0.63 3.41 30.75
N ILE A 228 -1.64 3.30 29.91
CA ILE A 228 -1.62 3.79 28.52
C ILE A 228 -2.23 5.18 28.48
N GLU A 229 -1.48 6.14 27.95
CA GLU A 229 -1.85 7.55 27.92
C GLU A 229 -2.62 7.94 26.65
N ARG A 230 -2.16 7.45 25.49
CA ARG A 230 -2.76 7.73 24.19
C ARG A 230 -2.41 6.66 23.18
N VAL A 231 -3.23 6.59 22.13
CA VAL A 231 -3.04 5.68 21.00
C VAL A 231 -3.09 6.49 19.71
N GLU A 232 -2.12 6.28 18.84
CA GLU A 232 -2.07 6.88 17.51
C GLU A 232 -2.21 5.78 16.46
N ILE A 233 -3.05 5.99 15.45
CA ILE A 233 -3.33 4.99 14.42
C ILE A 233 -3.12 5.60 13.04
N ILE A 234 -2.24 5.00 12.23
CA ILE A 234 -2.15 5.23 10.79
C ILE A 234 -2.96 4.12 10.12
N PRO A 235 -4.14 4.42 9.58
CA PRO A 235 -5.11 3.40 9.19
C PRO A 235 -4.72 2.54 8.01
N ARG A 236 -3.98 3.07 7.04
CA ARG A 236 -3.62 2.40 5.77
C ARG A 236 -4.84 1.95 4.97
N TRP A 237 -5.87 2.81 4.87
CA TRP A 237 -7.07 2.52 4.08
C TRP A 237 -6.75 2.13 2.65
N TRP A 238 -7.43 1.13 2.12
CA TRP A 238 -7.24 0.69 0.75
C TRP A 238 -8.54 0.22 0.08
N THR A 239 -8.54 0.22 -1.24
CA THR A 239 -9.59 -0.31 -2.11
C THR A 239 -8.98 -1.10 -3.27
N VAL A 240 -9.80 -1.65 -4.17
CA VAL A 240 -9.39 -2.35 -5.40
C VAL A 240 -9.65 -1.51 -6.65
#